data_22519214a16fe254644525ae9e888382
#
_entry.id   22519214a16fe254644525ae9e888382
#
_cell.length_a   1.000
_cell.length_b   1.000
_cell.length_c   1.000
_cell.angle_alpha   90.00
_cell.angle_beta   90.00
_cell.angle_gamma   90.00
#
_symmetry.space_group_name_H-M   'P 1'
#
loop_
_entity.id
_entity.type
_entity.pdbx_description
1 polymer ?
#
loop_
_entity_poly.entity_id
_entity_poly.type
_entity_poly.pdbx_seq_one_letter_code
_entity_poly.pdbx_strand_id
1 'polypeptide(L)'
;MAATANTIRINADGRNFEYYANTADVSPGMALTVVYDGSDTRLETKPFFQTDNAVIRKCIALENALVGEDVTTVYAIGSVVSVLQPLPGDQVALLIKDGQTIAVGDYVKPNGTADDGTFVEVAADTDEAWAQAIEAKSPSGSNDLCICVVI
;
A
#
# COMPACT_ATOMS: atom_id res chain seq x y z
N MET A 1 14.26 14.15 13.36
CA MET A 1 13.44 14.09 12.13
C MET A 1 13.53 12.66 11.60
N ALA A 2 12.42 11.92 11.52
CA ALA A 2 12.44 10.62 10.89
C ALA A 2 12.77 10.80 9.39
N ALA A 3 13.69 9.98 8.87
CA ALA A 3 13.99 9.99 7.45
C ALA A 3 12.75 9.55 6.68
N THR A 4 12.39 10.27 5.62
CA THR A 4 11.33 9.86 4.72
C THR A 4 11.83 8.64 3.93
N ALA A 5 11.05 7.57 3.90
CA ALA A 5 11.37 6.41 3.08
C ALA A 5 11.44 6.83 1.60
N ASN A 6 12.46 6.40 0.92
CA ASN A 6 12.66 6.66 -0.52
C ASN A 6 12.43 5.42 -1.39
N THR A 7 11.99 4.34 -0.78
CA THR A 7 11.55 3.11 -1.44
C THR A 7 10.46 2.43 -0.60
N ILE A 8 9.55 1.73 -1.27
CA ILE A 8 8.49 0.97 -0.59
C ILE A 8 9.03 -0.36 -0.03
N ARG A 9 9.89 -1.02 -0.79
CA ARG A 9 10.51 -2.29 -0.38
C ARG A 9 11.78 -2.02 0.42
N ILE A 10 11.67 -2.08 1.75
CA ILE A 10 12.81 -1.83 2.65
C ILE A 10 13.65 -3.11 2.84
N ASN A 11 13.01 -4.19 3.27
CA ASN A 11 13.61 -5.51 3.43
C ASN A 11 12.50 -6.54 3.31
N ALA A 12 12.24 -6.99 2.08
CA ALA A 12 11.10 -7.85 1.78
C ALA A 12 11.46 -8.96 0.80
N ASP A 13 11.00 -10.16 1.10
CA ASP A 13 11.16 -11.37 0.28
C ASP A 13 9.89 -11.70 -0.53
N GLY A 14 8.86 -10.89 -0.41
CA GLY A 14 7.62 -11.01 -1.15
C GLY A 14 7.80 -11.01 -2.67
N ARG A 15 6.78 -11.46 -3.38
CA ARG A 15 6.78 -11.55 -4.85
C ARG A 15 6.34 -10.25 -5.49
N ASN A 16 6.98 -9.89 -6.60
CA ASN A 16 6.60 -8.75 -7.44
C ASN A 16 5.73 -9.23 -8.60
N PHE A 17 4.73 -8.41 -8.91
CA PHE A 17 3.82 -8.58 -10.04
C PHE A 17 3.64 -7.26 -10.76
N GLU A 18 3.10 -7.30 -11.96
CA GLU A 18 2.69 -6.14 -12.73
C GLU A 18 1.20 -6.26 -13.07
N TYR A 19 0.45 -5.21 -12.75
CA TYR A 19 -0.97 -5.09 -13.04
C TYR A 19 -1.25 -3.73 -13.67
N TYR A 20 -2.38 -3.59 -14.36
CA TYR A 20 -2.81 -2.30 -14.89
C TYR A 20 -3.67 -1.54 -13.87
N ALA A 21 -3.40 -0.25 -13.67
CA ALA A 21 -4.23 0.60 -12.82
C ALA A 21 -5.63 0.76 -13.44
N ASN A 22 -6.65 0.45 -12.63
CA ASN A 22 -8.06 0.55 -12.99
C ASN A 22 -8.75 1.57 -12.08
N THR A 23 -9.74 2.26 -12.58
CA THR A 23 -10.68 3.15 -11.89
C THR A 23 -10.10 4.36 -11.17
N ALA A 24 -8.92 4.28 -10.57
CA ALA A 24 -8.30 5.38 -9.83
C ALA A 24 -6.78 5.37 -9.96
N ASP A 25 -6.16 6.51 -9.70
CA ASP A 25 -4.71 6.64 -9.63
C ASP A 25 -4.15 5.89 -8.42
N VAL A 26 -2.97 5.31 -8.59
CA VAL A 26 -2.30 4.52 -7.55
C VAL A 26 -1.01 5.21 -7.13
N SER A 27 -0.85 5.47 -5.85
CA SER A 27 0.41 5.97 -5.28
C SER A 27 1.23 4.84 -4.68
N PRO A 28 2.56 4.88 -4.78
CA PRO A 28 3.42 3.95 -4.06
C PRO A 28 3.12 3.90 -2.56
N GLY A 29 3.14 2.70 -1.97
CA GLY A 29 2.79 2.47 -0.57
C GLY A 29 1.30 2.24 -0.30
N MET A 30 0.42 2.41 -1.29
CA MET A 30 -1.01 2.10 -1.15
C MET A 30 -1.26 0.58 -1.08
N ALA A 31 -2.26 0.22 -0.27
CA ALA A 31 -2.90 -1.10 -0.35
C ALA A 31 -3.70 -1.22 -1.65
N LEU A 32 -3.60 -2.37 -2.29
CA LEU A 32 -4.25 -2.64 -3.57
C LEU A 32 -5.17 -3.86 -3.51
N THR A 33 -6.22 -3.81 -4.29
CA THR A 33 -7.08 -4.94 -4.63
C THR A 33 -6.81 -5.36 -6.07
N VAL A 34 -6.63 -6.65 -6.31
CA VAL A 34 -6.56 -7.20 -7.67
C VAL A 34 -7.98 -7.37 -8.18
N VAL A 35 -8.26 -6.76 -9.32
CA VAL A 35 -9.58 -6.81 -9.96
C VAL A 35 -9.56 -7.82 -11.08
N TYR A 36 -10.56 -8.71 -11.09
CA TYR A 36 -10.83 -9.62 -12.18
C TYR A 36 -11.99 -9.04 -12.99
N ASP A 37 -11.66 -8.34 -14.07
CA ASP A 37 -12.69 -8.01 -15.06
C ASP A 37 -12.84 -9.19 -16.03
N GLY A 38 -13.99 -9.84 -15.97
CA GLY A 38 -14.29 -11.01 -16.82
C GLY A 38 -14.36 -10.72 -18.33
N SER A 39 -14.22 -9.46 -18.73
CA SER A 39 -14.24 -9.01 -20.13
C SER A 39 -12.84 -8.73 -20.69
N ASP A 40 -11.84 -8.60 -19.85
CA ASP A 40 -10.47 -8.26 -20.24
C ASP A 40 -9.50 -9.42 -20.00
N THR A 41 -8.54 -9.56 -20.88
CA THR A 41 -7.47 -10.57 -20.76
C THR A 41 -6.34 -10.10 -19.83
N ARG A 42 -6.47 -8.91 -19.20
CA ARG A 42 -5.47 -8.29 -18.35
C ARG A 42 -5.85 -8.41 -16.88
N LEU A 43 -4.86 -8.60 -16.03
CA LEU A 43 -5.01 -8.43 -14.60
C LEU A 43 -4.89 -6.94 -14.26
N GLU A 44 -5.88 -6.42 -13.55
CA GLU A 44 -5.99 -5.04 -13.15
C GLU A 44 -5.90 -4.90 -11.62
N THR A 45 -5.54 -3.71 -11.17
CA THR A 45 -5.49 -3.37 -9.77
C THR A 45 -6.08 -1.98 -9.53
N LYS A 46 -6.60 -1.76 -8.35
CA LYS A 46 -7.08 -0.46 -7.87
C LYS A 46 -6.73 -0.28 -6.39
N PRO A 47 -6.81 0.94 -5.84
CA PRO A 47 -6.73 1.13 -4.40
C PRO A 47 -7.71 0.21 -3.65
N PHE A 48 -7.26 -0.33 -2.53
CA PHE A 48 -8.04 -1.31 -1.75
C PHE A 48 -9.40 -0.74 -1.34
N PHE A 49 -10.44 -1.57 -1.52
CA PHE A 49 -11.79 -1.26 -1.07
C PHE A 49 -12.39 -2.47 -0.33
N GLN A 50 -12.85 -2.25 0.89
CA GLN A 50 -13.26 -3.31 1.81
C GLN A 50 -14.46 -4.14 1.32
N THR A 51 -15.32 -3.58 0.48
CA THR A 51 -16.52 -4.29 -0.03
C THR A 51 -16.28 -5.08 -1.31
N ASP A 52 -15.08 -4.99 -1.88
CA ASP A 52 -14.75 -5.79 -3.04
C ASP A 52 -14.63 -7.26 -2.61
N ASN A 53 -15.37 -8.14 -3.29
CA ASN A 53 -15.26 -9.60 -3.13
C ASN A 53 -13.94 -10.17 -3.69
N ALA A 54 -12.93 -9.33 -3.82
CA ALA A 54 -11.63 -9.72 -4.33
C ALA A 54 -10.94 -10.68 -3.37
N VAL A 55 -10.19 -11.60 -3.92
CA VAL A 55 -9.32 -12.51 -3.17
C VAL A 55 -8.44 -11.65 -2.26
N ILE A 56 -8.60 -11.81 -0.95
CA ILE A 56 -7.88 -11.03 0.07
C ILE A 56 -6.42 -11.47 0.06
N ARG A 57 -5.65 -10.88 -0.84
CA ARG A 57 -4.19 -10.95 -0.82
C ARG A 57 -3.69 -9.58 -0.47
N LYS A 58 -2.80 -9.49 0.51
CA LYS A 58 -2.10 -8.24 0.80
C LYS A 58 -1.25 -7.87 -0.41
N CYS A 59 -1.61 -6.79 -1.09
CA CYS A 59 -0.88 -6.25 -2.23
C CYS A 59 -0.57 -4.78 -1.97
N ILE A 60 0.67 -4.36 -2.23
CA ILE A 60 1.15 -3.00 -1.98
C ILE A 60 1.77 -2.46 -3.27
N ALA A 61 1.43 -1.22 -3.63
CA ALA A 61 2.05 -0.55 -4.77
C ALA A 61 3.52 -0.24 -4.48
N LEU A 62 4.41 -0.64 -5.38
CA LEU A 62 5.82 -0.26 -5.36
C LEU A 62 6.03 1.03 -6.19
N GLU A 63 7.15 1.68 -5.98
CA GLU A 63 7.66 2.70 -6.91
C GLU A 63 8.06 2.06 -8.26
N ASN A 64 7.96 2.81 -9.36
CA ASN A 64 8.37 2.34 -10.68
C ASN A 64 9.87 2.58 -10.92
N ALA A 65 10.70 1.87 -10.17
CA ALA A 65 12.16 2.01 -10.20
C ALA A 65 12.78 1.63 -11.57
N LEU A 66 12.09 0.84 -12.38
CA LEU A 66 12.57 0.43 -13.72
C LEU A 66 12.69 1.61 -14.69
N VAL A 67 11.86 2.65 -14.52
CA VAL A 67 11.93 3.88 -15.30
C VAL A 67 12.49 5.06 -14.52
N GLY A 68 13.04 4.81 -13.32
CA GLY A 68 13.66 5.84 -12.49
C GLY A 68 12.68 6.73 -11.73
N GLU A 69 11.44 6.32 -11.60
CA GLU A 69 10.43 7.01 -10.79
C GLU A 69 10.60 6.69 -9.30
N ASP A 70 10.28 7.65 -8.47
CA ASP A 70 10.40 7.53 -7.01
C ASP A 70 9.04 7.28 -6.32
N VAL A 71 9.06 7.21 -5.00
CA VAL A 71 7.85 6.96 -4.17
C VAL A 71 6.79 8.06 -4.26
N THR A 72 7.09 9.20 -4.86
CA THR A 72 6.16 10.32 -5.02
C THR A 72 5.44 10.30 -6.37
N THR A 73 5.89 9.48 -7.31
CA THR A 73 5.31 9.40 -8.66
C THR A 73 4.08 8.51 -8.65
N VAL A 74 2.94 9.09 -9.00
CA VAL A 74 1.64 8.42 -9.04
C VAL A 74 1.45 7.69 -10.38
N TYR A 75 0.96 6.46 -10.31
CA TYR A 75 0.53 5.73 -11.50
C TYR A 75 -0.86 6.20 -11.94
N ALA A 76 -0.93 6.74 -13.14
CA ALA A 76 -2.23 7.10 -13.75
C ALA A 76 -3.04 5.86 -14.14
N ILE A 77 -4.35 6.02 -14.23
CA ILE A 77 -5.27 4.98 -14.74
C ILE A 77 -4.77 4.46 -16.11
N GLY A 78 -4.73 3.14 -16.26
CA GLY A 78 -4.25 2.47 -17.47
C GLY A 78 -2.73 2.22 -17.52
N SER A 79 -1.96 2.77 -16.57
CA SER A 79 -0.52 2.50 -16.45
C SER A 79 -0.26 1.12 -15.85
N VAL A 80 0.93 0.58 -16.13
CA VAL A 80 1.42 -0.63 -15.46
C VAL A 80 1.92 -0.28 -14.07
N VAL A 81 1.35 -0.92 -13.05
CA VAL A 81 1.71 -0.75 -11.64
C VAL A 81 2.60 -1.92 -11.21
N SER A 82 3.75 -1.60 -10.62
CA SER A 82 4.57 -2.58 -9.92
C SER A 82 3.96 -2.88 -8.56
N VAL A 83 3.68 -4.15 -8.29
CA VAL A 83 2.98 -4.60 -7.08
C VAL A 83 3.81 -5.59 -6.31
N LEU A 84 3.95 -5.36 -5.01
CA LEU A 84 4.53 -6.32 -4.06
C LEU A 84 3.40 -7.11 -3.39
N GLN A 85 3.53 -8.43 -3.40
CA GLN A 85 2.78 -9.32 -2.52
C GLN A 85 3.71 -9.70 -1.36
N PRO A 86 3.62 -9.00 -0.20
CA PRO A 86 4.56 -9.19 0.89
C PRO A 86 4.28 -10.48 1.65
N LEU A 87 5.29 -10.96 2.34
CA LEU A 87 5.21 -12.07 3.30
C LEU A 87 5.22 -11.53 4.75
N PRO A 88 4.67 -12.27 5.72
CA PRO A 88 4.84 -11.94 7.13
C PRO A 88 6.31 -11.78 7.49
N GLY A 89 6.65 -10.67 8.17
CA GLY A 89 8.03 -10.33 8.52
C GLY A 89 8.70 -9.34 7.54
N ASP A 90 8.15 -9.15 6.35
CA ASP A 90 8.69 -8.18 5.39
C ASP A 90 8.57 -6.75 5.94
N GLN A 91 9.62 -5.94 5.72
CA GLN A 91 9.62 -4.52 6.05
C GLN A 91 9.29 -3.71 4.78
N VAL A 92 8.24 -2.91 4.89
CA VAL A 92 7.70 -2.11 3.78
C VAL A 92 7.35 -0.70 4.27
N ALA A 93 7.40 0.27 3.37
CA ALA A 93 6.87 1.61 3.62
C ALA A 93 5.41 1.67 3.16
N LEU A 94 4.50 1.94 4.08
CA LEU A 94 3.06 2.04 3.83
C LEU A 94 2.61 3.50 3.82
N LEU A 95 1.73 3.87 2.90
CA LEU A 95 1.21 5.23 2.77
C LEU A 95 0.12 5.47 3.84
N ILE A 96 0.48 6.17 4.89
CA ILE A 96 -0.44 6.52 6.00
C ILE A 96 -1.28 7.73 5.62
N LYS A 97 -2.56 7.63 5.92
CA LYS A 97 -3.53 8.70 5.67
C LYS A 97 -3.19 9.95 6.48
N ASP A 98 -3.40 11.10 5.85
CA ASP A 98 -3.30 12.40 6.51
C ASP A 98 -4.18 12.47 7.76
N GLY A 99 -3.69 13.11 8.82
CA GLY A 99 -4.38 13.26 10.11
C GLY A 99 -4.31 12.04 11.04
N GLN A 100 -3.62 10.96 10.64
CA GLN A 100 -3.36 9.83 11.54
C GLN A 100 -2.17 10.14 12.48
N THR A 101 -2.17 9.51 13.66
CA THR A 101 -1.02 9.52 14.58
C THR A 101 -0.64 8.07 14.85
N ILE A 102 0.48 7.64 14.29
CA ILE A 102 0.98 6.29 14.40
C ILE A 102 2.20 6.30 15.34
N ALA A 103 2.16 5.52 16.40
CA ALA A 103 3.31 5.28 17.28
C ALA A 103 4.03 3.98 16.89
N VAL A 104 5.26 3.82 17.36
CA VAL A 104 5.99 2.55 17.23
C VAL A 104 5.21 1.45 17.94
N GLY A 105 4.94 0.36 17.24
CA GLY A 105 4.18 -0.77 17.75
C GLY A 105 2.68 -0.75 17.42
N ASP A 106 2.16 0.37 16.90
CA ASP A 106 0.76 0.43 16.48
C ASP A 106 0.51 -0.44 15.25
N TYR A 107 -0.68 -1.02 15.21
CA TYR A 107 -1.13 -1.80 14.06
C TYR A 107 -1.83 -0.91 13.04
N VAL A 108 -1.64 -1.22 11.76
CA VAL A 108 -2.25 -0.50 10.65
C VAL A 108 -3.00 -1.44 9.71
N LYS A 109 -4.08 -0.92 9.15
CA LYS A 109 -4.91 -1.59 8.15
C LYS A 109 -5.21 -0.65 6.99
N PRO A 110 -5.60 -1.19 5.82
CA PRO A 110 -6.14 -0.35 4.76
C PRO A 110 -7.38 0.41 5.24
N ASN A 111 -7.51 1.67 4.83
CA ASN A 111 -8.62 2.54 5.22
C ASN A 111 -10.00 1.98 4.82
N GLY A 112 -10.08 1.21 3.75
CA GLY A 112 -11.33 0.58 3.30
C GLY A 112 -12.30 1.52 2.59
N THR A 113 -12.00 2.81 2.46
CA THR A 113 -12.78 3.76 1.65
C THR A 113 -12.46 3.54 0.17
N ALA A 114 -13.48 3.62 -0.70
CA ALA A 114 -13.29 3.47 -2.13
C ALA A 114 -12.21 4.43 -2.67
N ASP A 115 -11.35 3.92 -3.54
CA ASP A 115 -10.29 4.65 -4.23
C ASP A 115 -9.25 5.34 -3.33
N ASP A 116 -9.19 5.01 -2.04
CA ASP A 116 -8.26 5.61 -1.07
C ASP A 116 -6.94 4.83 -1.00
N GLY A 117 -6.97 3.54 -0.68
CA GLY A 117 -5.78 2.69 -0.58
C GLY A 117 -4.77 3.05 0.52
N THR A 118 -4.97 4.14 1.26
CA THR A 118 -4.09 4.53 2.38
C THR A 118 -4.30 3.64 3.60
N PHE A 119 -3.36 3.68 4.53
CA PHE A 119 -3.45 2.96 5.79
C PHE A 119 -3.85 3.87 6.94
N VAL A 120 -4.59 3.30 7.88
CA VAL A 120 -5.03 3.95 9.12
C VAL A 120 -4.66 3.07 10.32
N GLU A 121 -4.57 3.68 11.50
CA GLU A 121 -4.40 2.94 12.75
C GLU A 121 -5.59 2.00 13.01
N VAL A 122 -5.30 0.85 13.58
CA VAL A 122 -6.28 -0.06 14.17
C VAL A 122 -5.97 -0.26 15.64
N ALA A 123 -6.99 -0.15 16.52
CA ALA A 123 -6.82 -0.05 17.97
C ALA A 123 -6.22 -1.29 18.66
N ALA A 124 -6.09 -2.42 17.98
CA ALA A 124 -5.53 -3.66 18.50
C ALA A 124 -5.09 -4.59 17.37
N ASP A 125 -4.34 -5.62 17.71
CA ASP A 125 -4.09 -6.74 16.81
C ASP A 125 -5.43 -7.43 16.51
N THR A 126 -5.94 -7.17 15.33
CA THR A 126 -7.20 -7.73 14.81
C THR A 126 -6.94 -8.44 13.49
N ASP A 127 -7.89 -9.30 13.08
CA ASP A 127 -7.82 -9.97 11.76
C ASP A 127 -7.75 -8.98 10.58
N GLU A 128 -8.05 -7.70 10.81
CA GLU A 128 -7.98 -6.64 9.79
C GLU A 128 -6.58 -6.00 9.68
N ALA A 129 -5.72 -6.16 10.68
CA ALA A 129 -4.38 -5.57 10.67
C ALA A 129 -3.51 -6.19 9.57
N TRP A 130 -2.81 -5.35 8.80
CA TRP A 130 -1.90 -5.80 7.76
C TRP A 130 -0.45 -5.74 8.21
N ALA A 131 -0.12 -4.78 9.06
CA ALA A 131 1.25 -4.54 9.49
C ALA A 131 1.31 -3.85 10.85
N GLN A 132 2.50 -3.85 11.44
CA GLN A 132 2.83 -3.14 12.67
C GLN A 132 3.90 -2.10 12.39
N ALA A 133 3.72 -0.87 12.86
CA ALA A 133 4.65 0.24 12.67
C ALA A 133 5.95 0.02 13.47
N ILE A 134 7.09 0.24 12.83
CA ILE A 134 8.42 0.22 13.49
C ILE A 134 9.03 1.62 13.59
N GLU A 135 8.34 2.62 13.08
CA GLU A 135 8.64 4.04 13.30
C GLU A 135 7.35 4.81 13.62
N ALA A 136 7.50 5.97 14.25
CA ALA A 136 6.36 6.85 14.50
C ALA A 136 6.13 7.79 13.33
N LYS A 137 4.85 8.03 12.97
CA LYS A 137 4.42 8.96 11.91
C LYS A 137 3.16 9.71 12.30
N SER A 138 3.15 10.99 12.01
CA SER A 138 1.98 11.86 12.18
C SER A 138 1.83 12.76 10.95
N PRO A 139 1.30 12.25 9.83
CA PRO A 139 1.10 13.03 8.62
C PRO A 139 0.21 14.25 8.87
N SER A 140 0.59 15.41 8.33
CA SER A 140 -0.16 16.65 8.46
C SER A 140 -0.16 17.41 7.14
N GLY A 141 -1.32 17.55 6.53
CA GLY A 141 -1.54 18.24 5.26
C GLY A 141 -1.34 17.37 4.01
N SER A 142 -0.76 16.18 4.15
CA SER A 142 -0.64 15.17 3.08
C SER A 142 -0.39 13.79 3.67
N ASN A 143 -0.68 12.74 2.91
CA ASN A 143 -0.29 11.38 3.28
C ASN A 143 1.24 11.25 3.32
N ASP A 144 1.77 10.39 4.19
CA ASP A 144 3.21 10.16 4.32
C ASP A 144 3.53 8.67 4.52
N LEU A 145 4.73 8.26 4.14
CA LEU A 145 5.19 6.88 4.26
C LEU A 145 5.66 6.56 5.68
N CYS A 146 5.25 5.40 6.20
CA CYS A 146 5.68 4.84 7.47
C CYS A 146 6.25 3.43 7.26
N ILE A 147 7.41 3.16 7.85
CA ILE A 147 8.01 1.83 7.78
C ILE A 147 7.31 0.90 8.76
N CYS A 148 6.81 -0.21 8.23
CA CYS A 148 6.05 -1.21 8.97
C CYS A 148 6.57 -2.62 8.68
N VAL A 149 6.30 -3.55 9.61
CA VAL A 149 6.51 -4.99 9.41
C VAL A 149 5.17 -5.63 9.11
N VAL A 150 5.09 -6.37 8.02
CA VAL A 150 3.89 -7.13 7.62
C VAL A 150 3.65 -8.29 8.59
N ILE A 151 2.40 -8.49 8.99
CA ILE A 151 1.99 -9.55 9.90
C ILE A 151 1.15 -10.61 9.24
#